data_dfdd0a018a9c39bdbb6640dee9127f56
#
_entry.id   dfdd0a018a9c39bdbb6640dee9127f56
#
_cell.length_a   1.000
_cell.length_b   1.000
_cell.length_c   1.000
_cell.angle_alpha   90.00
_cell.angle_beta   90.00
_cell.angle_gamma   90.00
#
_symmetry.space_group_name_H-M   'P 1'
#
loop_
_entity.id
_entity.type
_entity.pdbx_description
1 polymer ?
#
loop_
_entity_poly.entity_id
_entity_poly.type
_entity_poly.pdbx_seq_one_letter_code
_entity_poly.pdbx_strand_id
1 'polypeptide(L)'
;LKANTTHQDDFVMPYVKDLANVIDMEAIRAAGLKLGVDPLGGASVHYWEPIKEVYGLNITVVNPVVDPRFAFMTLDHDGKIRMDCSSPYAMANLVKLKDQYRVAFGNDPDSDRHGIVTPSAGLMNPNHFLAVAIRYLLGHRPGWSMQAAVGKTLVSSSMIDRVVADLGRRLMEVPVGFK
;
A
#
# COMPACT_ATOMS: atom_id res chain seq x y z
N LEU A 1 10.68 -29.62 -11.37
CA LEU A 1 11.43 -29.01 -12.48
C LEU A 1 12.87 -29.49 -12.39
N LYS A 2 13.37 -30.25 -13.41
CA LYS A 2 14.70 -30.90 -13.40
C LYS A 2 15.55 -30.50 -14.61
N ALA A 3 15.13 -29.46 -15.37
CA ALA A 3 15.92 -29.02 -16.51
C ALA A 3 17.16 -28.25 -16.05
N ASN A 4 18.26 -28.38 -16.76
CA ASN A 4 19.53 -27.68 -16.47
C ASN A 4 19.42 -26.16 -16.56
N THR A 5 18.33 -25.65 -17.19
CA THR A 5 18.01 -24.24 -17.32
C THR A 5 17.10 -23.72 -16.19
N THR A 6 16.73 -24.59 -15.23
CA THR A 6 15.92 -24.21 -14.09
C THR A 6 16.83 -23.80 -12.94
N HIS A 7 16.74 -22.55 -12.53
CA HIS A 7 17.48 -21.99 -11.41
C HIS A 7 16.50 -21.51 -10.34
N GLN A 8 16.94 -21.58 -9.09
CA GLN A 8 16.21 -21.01 -7.96
C GLN A 8 16.78 -19.61 -7.69
N ASP A 9 15.92 -18.63 -7.50
CA ASP A 9 16.33 -17.25 -7.26
C ASP A 9 15.55 -16.65 -6.08
N ASP A 10 16.13 -15.65 -5.43
CA ASP A 10 15.54 -14.90 -4.34
C ASP A 10 14.97 -13.57 -4.88
N PHE A 11 13.65 -13.45 -4.93
CA PHE A 11 12.98 -12.21 -5.33
C PHE A 11 12.70 -11.27 -4.15
N VAL A 12 12.78 -11.76 -2.90
CA VAL A 12 12.44 -10.98 -1.70
C VAL A 12 13.55 -9.98 -1.38
N MET A 13 14.76 -10.45 -1.17
CA MET A 13 15.84 -9.58 -0.68
C MET A 13 16.29 -8.50 -1.67
N PRO A 14 16.39 -8.74 -2.98
CA PRO A 14 16.64 -7.68 -3.94
C PRO A 14 15.58 -6.58 -3.91
N TYR A 15 14.29 -6.95 -3.87
CA TYR A 15 13.20 -6.00 -3.74
C TYR A 15 13.27 -5.20 -2.44
N VAL A 16 13.45 -5.89 -1.30
CA VAL A 16 13.55 -5.24 0.02
C VAL A 16 14.68 -4.21 0.06
N LYS A 17 15.84 -4.55 -0.47
CA LYS A 17 17.00 -3.63 -0.51
C LYS A 17 16.79 -2.44 -1.43
N ASP A 18 16.01 -2.60 -2.50
CA ASP A 18 15.73 -1.53 -3.46
C ASP A 18 14.72 -0.50 -2.93
N LEU A 19 13.94 -0.83 -1.92
CA LEU A 19 12.92 0.07 -1.34
C LEU A 19 13.51 1.42 -0.90
N ALA A 20 14.75 1.46 -0.42
CA ALA A 20 15.42 2.71 -0.02
C ALA A 20 15.63 3.70 -1.18
N ASN A 21 15.60 3.22 -2.43
CA ASN A 21 15.69 4.07 -3.62
C ASN A 21 14.35 4.79 -3.92
N VAL A 22 13.25 4.31 -3.37
CA VAL A 22 11.90 4.84 -3.64
C VAL A 22 11.20 5.41 -2.40
N ILE A 23 11.61 4.97 -1.19
CA ILE A 23 11.00 5.37 0.08
C ILE A 23 12.10 5.85 1.04
N ASP A 24 11.85 6.95 1.75
CA ASP A 24 12.72 7.43 2.81
C ASP A 24 12.55 6.57 4.07
N MET A 25 13.22 5.41 4.06
CA MET A 25 13.16 4.45 5.17
C MET A 25 13.78 5.01 6.46
N GLU A 26 14.76 5.91 6.34
CA GLU A 26 15.39 6.56 7.50
C GLU A 26 14.40 7.48 8.22
N ALA A 27 13.64 8.29 7.48
CA ALA A 27 12.61 9.14 8.06
C ALA A 27 11.53 8.31 8.78
N ILE A 28 11.11 7.17 8.18
CA ILE A 28 10.13 6.27 8.81
C ILE A 28 10.70 5.65 10.09
N ARG A 29 11.95 5.20 10.07
CA ARG A 29 12.64 4.64 11.24
C ARG A 29 12.77 5.67 12.35
N ALA A 30 13.24 6.88 12.01
CA ALA A 30 13.44 7.97 12.97
C ALA A 30 12.12 8.43 13.60
N ALA A 31 11.00 8.34 12.89
CA ALA A 31 9.68 8.67 13.41
C ALA A 31 9.20 7.68 14.50
N GLY A 32 9.77 6.47 14.59
CA GLY A 32 9.46 5.47 15.61
C GLY A 32 8.00 5.03 15.66
N LEU A 33 7.28 5.16 14.55
CA LEU A 33 5.85 4.88 14.49
C LEU A 33 5.58 3.39 14.68
N LYS A 34 4.59 3.07 15.52
CA LYS A 34 4.07 1.71 15.62
C LYS A 34 3.14 1.44 14.45
N LEU A 35 3.57 0.56 13.55
CA LEU A 35 2.89 0.22 12.30
C LEU A 35 2.28 -1.18 12.37
N GLY A 36 1.11 -1.36 11.78
CA GLY A 36 0.49 -2.66 11.59
C GLY A 36 0.34 -2.98 10.11
N VAL A 37 0.51 -4.23 9.71
CA VAL A 37 0.27 -4.66 8.33
C VAL A 37 -0.50 -5.96 8.28
N ASP A 38 -1.52 -6.00 7.42
CA ASP A 38 -2.27 -7.21 7.09
C ASP A 38 -2.09 -7.49 5.59
N PRO A 39 -1.27 -8.47 5.22
CA PRO A 39 -1.06 -8.84 3.82
C PRO A 39 -2.20 -9.70 3.24
N LEU A 40 -3.32 -9.87 3.96
CA LEU A 40 -4.49 -10.66 3.60
C LEU A 40 -4.16 -12.06 3.04
N GLY A 41 -3.10 -12.68 3.59
CA GLY A 41 -2.65 -14.02 3.19
C GLY A 41 -2.05 -14.12 1.79
N GLY A 42 -1.67 -13.00 1.20
CA GLY A 42 -1.18 -12.89 -0.17
C GLY A 42 0.33 -12.95 -0.33
N ALA A 43 0.80 -12.56 -1.50
CA ALA A 43 2.20 -12.63 -1.92
C ALA A 43 3.14 -11.85 -1.01
N SER A 44 2.69 -10.72 -0.42
CA SER A 44 3.53 -9.88 0.43
C SER A 44 3.77 -10.42 1.85
N VAL A 45 3.13 -11.52 2.27
CA VAL A 45 3.33 -12.11 3.61
C VAL A 45 4.81 -12.27 3.95
N HIS A 46 5.61 -12.77 3.00
CA HIS A 46 7.03 -13.06 3.21
C HIS A 46 7.96 -11.86 3.04
N TYR A 47 7.44 -10.68 2.66
CA TYR A 47 8.25 -9.47 2.47
C TYR A 47 8.34 -8.60 3.73
N TRP A 48 7.32 -8.62 4.57
CA TRP A 48 7.19 -7.66 5.67
C TRP A 48 8.20 -7.87 6.80
N GLU A 49 8.51 -9.12 7.18
CA GLU A 49 9.55 -9.37 8.19
C GLU A 49 10.95 -8.95 7.68
N PRO A 50 11.40 -9.32 6.46
CA PRO A 50 12.63 -8.78 5.89
C PRO A 50 12.67 -7.25 5.81
N ILE A 51 11.58 -6.57 5.45
CA ILE A 51 11.49 -5.11 5.44
C ILE A 51 11.73 -4.56 6.84
N LYS A 52 11.03 -5.10 7.83
CA LYS A 52 11.17 -4.71 9.24
C LYS A 52 12.61 -4.87 9.74
N GLU A 53 13.23 -6.00 9.45
CA GLU A 53 14.59 -6.32 9.90
C GLU A 53 15.65 -5.43 9.23
N VAL A 54 15.61 -5.32 7.89
CA VAL A 54 16.60 -4.56 7.12
C VAL A 54 16.56 -3.07 7.48
N TYR A 55 15.38 -2.52 7.70
CA TYR A 55 15.22 -1.08 7.95
C TYR A 55 15.01 -0.72 9.42
N GLY A 56 14.97 -1.69 10.32
CA GLY A 56 14.77 -1.45 11.76
C GLY A 56 13.45 -0.79 12.08
N LEU A 57 12.37 -1.17 11.39
CA LEU A 57 11.05 -0.56 11.53
C LEU A 57 10.22 -1.24 12.62
N ASN A 58 9.39 -0.46 13.33
CA ASN A 58 8.44 -1.00 14.31
C ASN A 58 7.15 -1.45 13.63
N ILE A 59 7.24 -2.54 12.84
CA ILE A 59 6.11 -3.13 12.12
C ILE A 59 5.67 -4.43 12.79
N THR A 60 4.37 -4.62 12.89
CA THR A 60 3.74 -5.89 13.28
C THR A 60 2.93 -6.44 12.11
N VAL A 61 3.25 -7.65 11.65
CA VAL A 61 2.40 -8.39 10.71
C VAL A 61 1.26 -9.00 11.52
N VAL A 62 0.05 -8.46 11.36
CA VAL A 62 -1.10 -8.86 12.20
C VAL A 62 -1.74 -10.17 11.74
N ASN A 63 -1.54 -10.55 10.49
CA ASN A 63 -2.01 -11.81 9.93
C ASN A 63 -0.92 -12.44 9.03
N PRO A 64 -0.01 -13.24 9.59
CA PRO A 64 1.05 -13.91 8.84
C PRO A 64 0.58 -15.22 8.19
N VAL A 65 -0.71 -15.54 8.25
CA VAL A 65 -1.26 -16.83 7.79
C VAL A 65 -1.46 -16.81 6.28
N VAL A 66 -0.92 -17.83 5.61
CA VAL A 66 -1.23 -18.14 4.21
C VAL A 66 -2.21 -19.33 4.21
N ASP A 67 -3.47 -19.07 3.96
CA ASP A 67 -4.51 -20.11 3.81
C ASP A 67 -5.17 -19.95 2.43
N PRO A 68 -5.00 -20.91 1.50
CA PRO A 68 -5.61 -20.84 0.16
C PRO A 68 -7.15 -20.76 0.16
N ARG A 69 -7.79 -21.06 1.27
CA ARG A 69 -9.24 -20.91 1.44
C ARG A 69 -9.62 -19.53 1.95
N PHE A 70 -8.67 -18.73 2.41
CA PHE A 70 -8.88 -17.42 3.03
C PHE A 70 -9.89 -17.44 4.17
N ALA A 71 -9.90 -18.52 4.98
CA ALA A 71 -10.88 -18.74 6.03
C ALA A 71 -10.82 -17.70 7.18
N PHE A 72 -9.74 -16.95 7.28
CA PHE A 72 -9.57 -15.83 8.21
C PHE A 72 -10.31 -14.56 7.79
N MET A 73 -10.78 -14.47 6.53
CA MET A 73 -11.44 -13.28 6.01
C MET A 73 -12.88 -13.19 6.52
N THR A 74 -13.31 -11.96 6.76
CA THR A 74 -14.73 -11.66 7.00
C THR A 74 -15.51 -11.69 5.68
N LEU A 75 -16.78 -12.08 5.76
CA LEU A 75 -17.65 -12.08 4.57
C LEU A 75 -18.08 -10.65 4.24
N ASP A 76 -18.15 -10.34 2.96
CA ASP A 76 -18.73 -9.12 2.44
C ASP A 76 -20.26 -9.15 2.57
N HIS A 77 -20.93 -8.03 2.25
CA HIS A 77 -22.39 -7.87 2.37
C HIS A 77 -23.20 -8.91 1.55
N ASP A 78 -22.60 -9.48 0.51
CA ASP A 78 -23.22 -10.53 -0.33
C ASP A 78 -22.88 -11.97 0.12
N GLY A 79 -22.25 -12.10 1.29
CA GLY A 79 -21.88 -13.41 1.87
C GLY A 79 -20.65 -14.06 1.22
N LYS A 80 -19.90 -13.33 0.40
CA LYS A 80 -18.70 -13.82 -0.28
C LYS A 80 -17.43 -13.29 0.36
N ILE A 81 -16.35 -14.05 0.22
CA ILE A 81 -15.01 -13.56 0.54
C ILE A 81 -14.55 -12.63 -0.59
N ARG A 82 -14.17 -11.41 -0.22
CA ARG A 82 -13.54 -10.43 -1.10
C ARG A 82 -12.28 -9.91 -0.43
N MET A 83 -11.27 -9.61 -1.24
CA MET A 83 -9.96 -9.13 -0.75
C MET A 83 -9.64 -7.74 -1.29
N ASP A 84 -10.69 -6.93 -1.49
CA ASP A 84 -10.55 -5.54 -1.89
C ASP A 84 -10.27 -4.67 -0.67
N CYS A 85 -9.08 -4.08 -0.61
CA CYS A 85 -8.63 -3.23 0.50
C CYS A 85 -9.43 -1.92 0.65
N SER A 86 -10.31 -1.57 -0.30
CA SER A 86 -11.26 -0.46 -0.14
C SER A 86 -12.54 -0.88 0.58
N SER A 87 -12.81 -2.20 0.69
CA SER A 87 -13.98 -2.72 1.38
C SER A 87 -13.80 -2.69 2.90
N PRO A 88 -14.74 -2.09 3.65
CA PRO A 88 -14.73 -2.15 5.11
C PRO A 88 -14.91 -3.57 5.65
N TYR A 89 -15.48 -4.47 4.87
CA TYR A 89 -15.61 -5.88 5.25
C TYR A 89 -14.27 -6.62 5.13
N ALA A 90 -13.58 -6.49 4.01
CA ALA A 90 -12.25 -7.08 3.83
C ALA A 90 -11.26 -6.58 4.88
N MET A 91 -11.33 -5.29 5.20
CA MET A 91 -10.45 -4.63 6.17
C MET A 91 -10.95 -4.69 7.62
N ALA A 92 -12.08 -5.35 7.89
CA ALA A 92 -12.73 -5.32 9.20
C ALA A 92 -11.82 -5.77 10.34
N ASN A 93 -11.00 -6.79 10.13
CA ASN A 93 -10.07 -7.29 11.15
C ASN A 93 -8.97 -6.27 11.46
N LEU A 94 -8.43 -5.61 10.45
CA LEU A 94 -7.42 -4.56 10.65
C LEU A 94 -8.05 -3.30 11.27
N VAL A 95 -9.25 -2.91 10.87
CA VAL A 95 -9.98 -1.76 11.43
C VAL A 95 -10.24 -1.93 12.93
N LYS A 96 -10.51 -3.15 13.41
CA LYS A 96 -10.65 -3.44 14.86
C LYS A 96 -9.39 -3.12 15.65
N LEU A 97 -8.23 -3.11 15.00
CA LEU A 97 -6.94 -2.85 15.62
C LEU A 97 -6.46 -1.39 15.45
N LYS A 98 -7.30 -0.51 14.91
CA LYS A 98 -6.94 0.88 14.54
C LYS A 98 -6.27 1.67 15.67
N ASP A 99 -6.69 1.45 16.90
CA ASP A 99 -6.16 2.18 18.07
C ASP A 99 -4.85 1.58 18.61
N GLN A 100 -4.42 0.43 18.10
CA GLN A 100 -3.17 -0.22 18.49
C GLN A 100 -1.96 0.27 17.71
N TYR A 101 -2.19 0.91 16.55
CA TYR A 101 -1.16 1.36 15.62
C TYR A 101 -1.35 2.84 15.28
N ARG A 102 -0.24 3.53 14.99
CA ARG A 102 -0.30 4.90 14.49
C ARG A 102 -0.83 4.94 13.06
N VAL A 103 -0.39 3.99 12.25
CA VAL A 103 -0.91 3.68 10.92
C VAL A 103 -0.90 2.16 10.76
N ALA A 104 -1.96 1.63 10.22
CA ALA A 104 -1.98 0.25 9.75
C ALA A 104 -2.38 0.22 8.28
N PHE A 105 -1.96 -0.80 7.55
CA PHE A 105 -2.29 -0.94 6.14
C PHE A 105 -2.44 -2.41 5.75
N GLY A 106 -3.32 -2.65 4.80
CA GLY A 106 -3.52 -3.95 4.19
C GLY A 106 -3.07 -3.97 2.75
N ASN A 107 -2.67 -5.14 2.27
CA ASN A 107 -2.44 -5.42 0.87
C ASN A 107 -3.41 -6.52 0.42
N ASP A 108 -3.90 -6.42 -0.80
CA ASP A 108 -4.62 -7.53 -1.41
C ASP A 108 -3.65 -8.66 -1.81
N PRO A 109 -4.14 -9.84 -2.20
CA PRO A 109 -3.29 -11.02 -2.32
C PRO A 109 -2.15 -10.94 -3.35
N ASP A 110 -2.30 -10.19 -4.42
CA ASP A 110 -1.25 -9.93 -5.41
C ASP A 110 -0.48 -8.63 -5.15
N SER A 111 -0.87 -7.90 -4.08
CA SER A 111 -0.18 -6.73 -3.54
C SER A 111 -0.11 -5.52 -4.48
N ASP A 112 -1.03 -5.42 -5.44
CA ASP A 112 -1.15 -4.26 -6.32
C ASP A 112 -2.08 -3.16 -5.75
N ARG A 113 -2.86 -3.48 -4.71
CA ARG A 113 -3.77 -2.56 -4.00
C ARG A 113 -3.45 -2.51 -2.52
N HIS A 114 -3.92 -1.45 -1.88
CA HIS A 114 -3.73 -1.22 -0.45
C HIS A 114 -4.94 -0.55 0.19
N GLY A 115 -5.07 -0.71 1.50
CA GLY A 115 -5.98 0.05 2.34
C GLY A 115 -5.23 0.62 3.54
N ILE A 116 -5.49 1.87 3.88
CA ILE A 116 -4.86 2.55 5.00
C ILE A 116 -5.85 2.67 6.16
N VAL A 117 -5.41 2.32 7.34
CA VAL A 117 -6.20 2.41 8.58
C VAL A 117 -5.49 3.32 9.57
N THR A 118 -6.22 4.28 10.11
CA THR A 118 -5.72 5.19 11.15
C THR A 118 -6.70 5.27 12.32
N PRO A 119 -6.25 5.66 13.54
CA PRO A 119 -7.15 5.83 14.68
C PRO A 119 -8.30 6.80 14.40
N SER A 120 -8.02 7.91 13.74
CA SER A 120 -9.00 8.97 13.50
C SER A 120 -9.99 8.69 12.37
N ALA A 121 -9.53 8.03 11.29
CA ALA A 121 -10.36 7.80 10.11
C ALA A 121 -10.95 6.38 10.05
N GLY A 122 -10.43 5.43 10.85
CA GLY A 122 -10.69 4.02 10.57
C GLY A 122 -10.09 3.66 9.21
N LEU A 123 -10.86 3.06 8.32
CA LEU A 123 -10.45 2.83 6.93
C LEU A 123 -10.48 4.16 6.17
N MET A 124 -9.31 4.62 5.73
CA MET A 124 -9.16 5.88 5.00
C MET A 124 -9.74 5.74 3.58
N ASN A 125 -10.44 6.78 3.12
CA ASN A 125 -10.89 6.82 1.73
C ASN A 125 -9.69 6.82 0.78
N PRO A 126 -9.62 5.91 -0.22
CA PRO A 126 -8.50 5.82 -1.15
C PRO A 126 -8.18 7.12 -1.89
N ASN A 127 -9.19 7.93 -2.20
CA ASN A 127 -8.99 9.23 -2.85
C ASN A 127 -8.24 10.22 -1.96
N HIS A 128 -8.45 10.17 -0.64
CA HIS A 128 -7.67 10.99 0.30
C HIS A 128 -6.20 10.57 0.31
N PHE A 129 -5.94 9.26 0.35
CA PHE A 129 -4.59 8.74 0.26
C PHE A 129 -3.90 9.16 -1.05
N LEU A 130 -4.58 9.03 -2.20
CA LEU A 130 -4.03 9.45 -3.49
C LEU A 130 -3.62 10.92 -3.50
N ALA A 131 -4.45 11.80 -2.94
CA ALA A 131 -4.14 13.23 -2.85
C ALA A 131 -2.88 13.48 -2.01
N VAL A 132 -2.76 12.81 -0.86
CA VAL A 132 -1.57 12.88 0.01
C VAL A 132 -0.33 12.33 -0.70
N ALA A 133 -0.45 11.17 -1.36
CA ALA A 133 0.64 10.53 -2.09
C ALA A 133 1.18 11.41 -3.23
N ILE A 134 0.29 12.02 -4.01
CA ILE A 134 0.66 12.95 -5.09
C ILE A 134 1.42 14.14 -4.52
N ARG A 135 0.90 14.77 -3.46
CA ARG A 135 1.57 15.91 -2.81
C ARG A 135 2.95 15.53 -2.30
N TYR A 136 3.05 14.40 -1.61
CA TYR A 136 4.32 13.92 -1.07
C TYR A 136 5.33 13.61 -2.17
N LEU A 137 4.97 12.80 -3.15
CA LEU A 137 5.88 12.35 -4.20
C LEU A 137 6.43 13.52 -5.01
N LEU A 138 5.59 14.45 -5.44
CA LEU A 138 6.05 15.61 -6.23
C LEU A 138 6.94 16.57 -5.42
N GLY A 139 6.83 16.57 -4.10
CA GLY A 139 7.70 17.33 -3.20
C GLY A 139 9.01 16.61 -2.83
N HIS A 140 9.08 15.27 -2.99
CA HIS A 140 10.18 14.44 -2.48
C HIS A 140 10.88 13.61 -3.56
N ARG A 141 10.69 13.96 -4.83
CA ARG A 141 11.36 13.36 -5.98
C ARG A 141 12.14 14.43 -6.77
N PRO A 142 13.32 14.81 -6.30
CA PRO A 142 14.08 15.91 -6.91
C PRO A 142 14.48 15.63 -8.37
N GLY A 143 14.58 14.37 -8.77
CA GLY A 143 14.86 13.97 -10.16
C GLY A 143 13.65 14.09 -11.11
N TRP A 144 12.45 14.36 -10.59
CA TRP A 144 11.28 14.54 -11.45
C TRP A 144 11.22 15.94 -12.01
N SER A 145 11.03 16.04 -13.32
CA SER A 145 10.92 17.34 -14.00
C SER A 145 9.79 18.18 -13.39
N MET A 146 10.04 19.49 -13.23
CA MET A 146 9.01 20.45 -12.86
C MET A 146 7.89 20.54 -13.91
N GLN A 147 8.13 20.11 -15.14
CA GLN A 147 7.16 20.04 -16.23
C GLN A 147 6.34 18.74 -16.23
N ALA A 148 6.69 17.77 -15.35
CA ALA A 148 5.94 16.53 -15.25
C ALA A 148 4.48 16.82 -14.87
N ALA A 149 3.56 16.27 -15.65
CA ALA A 149 2.13 16.35 -15.39
C ALA A 149 1.68 15.22 -14.44
N VAL A 150 0.55 15.42 -13.80
CA VAL A 150 -0.16 14.37 -13.07
C VAL A 150 -1.28 13.85 -13.93
N GLY A 151 -1.27 12.54 -14.22
CA GLY A 151 -2.38 11.85 -14.88
C GLY A 151 -3.35 11.29 -13.85
N LYS A 152 -4.64 11.49 -14.05
CA LYS A 152 -5.70 10.82 -13.28
C LYS A 152 -6.77 10.26 -14.19
N THR A 153 -7.50 9.26 -13.72
CA THR A 153 -8.70 8.79 -14.41
C THR A 153 -9.91 9.65 -14.02
N LEU A 154 -10.91 9.70 -14.91
CA LEU A 154 -12.15 10.45 -14.70
C LEU A 154 -12.86 10.10 -13.38
N VAL A 155 -12.76 8.85 -12.92
CA VAL A 155 -13.40 8.38 -11.68
C VAL A 155 -12.67 8.78 -10.40
N SER A 156 -11.47 9.35 -10.51
CA SER A 156 -10.69 9.81 -9.36
C SER A 156 -11.22 11.16 -8.84
N SER A 157 -11.02 11.39 -7.55
CA SER A 157 -11.54 12.58 -6.87
C SER A 157 -11.01 13.90 -7.44
N SER A 158 -11.85 14.93 -7.49
CA SER A 158 -11.46 16.32 -7.76
C SER A 158 -10.54 16.93 -6.67
N MET A 159 -10.35 16.26 -5.54
CA MET A 159 -9.32 16.66 -4.56
C MET A 159 -7.92 16.61 -5.19
N ILE A 160 -7.67 15.66 -6.10
CA ILE A 160 -6.42 15.57 -6.86
C ILE A 160 -6.21 16.83 -7.70
N ASP A 161 -7.26 17.33 -8.35
CA ASP A 161 -7.19 18.53 -9.18
C ASP A 161 -6.71 19.73 -8.37
N ARG A 162 -7.24 19.90 -7.15
CA ARG A 162 -6.85 20.97 -6.22
C ARG A 162 -5.39 20.83 -5.76
N VAL A 163 -4.97 19.61 -5.42
CA VAL A 163 -3.59 19.34 -5.01
C VAL A 163 -2.62 19.61 -6.16
N VAL A 164 -2.95 19.18 -7.38
CA VAL A 164 -2.12 19.39 -8.56
C VAL A 164 -2.01 20.88 -8.90
N ALA A 165 -3.10 21.63 -8.81
CA ALA A 165 -3.12 23.09 -9.00
C ALA A 165 -2.29 23.82 -7.93
N ASP A 166 -2.42 23.44 -6.64
CA ASP A 166 -1.61 24.01 -5.54
C ASP A 166 -0.10 23.75 -5.71
N LEU A 167 0.26 22.63 -6.33
CA LEU A 167 1.65 22.29 -6.66
C LEU A 167 2.15 22.97 -7.96
N GLY A 168 1.33 23.77 -8.63
CA GLY A 168 1.66 24.42 -9.90
C GLY A 168 1.94 23.43 -11.03
N ARG A 169 1.34 22.23 -10.98
CA ARG A 169 1.54 21.17 -11.97
C ARG A 169 0.39 21.11 -12.98
N ARG A 170 0.66 20.53 -14.14
CA ARG A 170 -0.36 20.26 -15.14
C ARG A 170 -1.12 18.99 -14.79
N LEU A 171 -2.46 19.04 -14.84
CA LEU A 171 -3.32 17.88 -14.73
C LEU A 171 -3.69 17.35 -16.11
N MET A 172 -3.70 16.03 -16.26
CA MET A 172 -4.23 15.34 -17.43
C MET A 172 -5.27 14.32 -16.97
N GLU A 173 -6.50 14.50 -17.41
CA GLU A 173 -7.57 13.56 -17.15
C GLU A 173 -7.73 12.60 -18.34
N VAL A 174 -7.83 11.31 -18.05
CA VAL A 174 -7.93 10.24 -19.05
C VAL A 174 -9.12 9.32 -18.75
N PRO A 175 -9.66 8.63 -19.75
CA PRO A 175 -10.66 7.58 -19.55
C PRO A 175 -10.14 6.47 -18.64
N VAL A 176 -11.06 5.69 -18.06
CA VAL A 176 -10.71 4.50 -17.29
C VAL A 176 -10.25 3.39 -18.23
N GLY A 177 -9.10 2.79 -17.91
CA GLY A 177 -8.52 1.68 -18.64
C GLY A 177 -7.45 2.10 -19.65
N PHE A 178 -6.42 1.25 -19.75
CA PHE A 178 -5.30 1.40 -20.70
C PHE A 178 -5.41 0.41 -21.87
N LYS A 179 -6.58 -0.09 -22.13
CA LYS A 179 -6.83 -1.07 -23.20
C LYS A 179 -7.05 -0.40 -24.52
#